data_d38ad484615d12c5b24bcfb815ca681e
#
_entry.id   d38ad484615d12c5b24bcfb815ca681e
#
_cell.length_a   1.000
_cell.length_b   1.000
_cell.length_c   1.000
_cell.angle_alpha   90.00
_cell.angle_beta   90.00
_cell.angle_gamma   90.00
#
_symmetry.space_group_name_H-M   'P 1'
#
loop_
_entity.id
_entity.type
_entity.pdbx_description
1 polymer ?
#
loop_
_entity_poly.entity_id
_entity_poly.type
_entity_poly.pdbx_seq_one_letter_code
_entity_poly.pdbx_strand_id
1 'polypeptide(L)'
;MKRLLTHTALAAGLLCAAWTAQAQTITLKVHHFLGPQSIQHTTMLKTWCDNIAKDSNNRLNCQIYPAMQLGGTPPQLFDQAKDGVADVVWTVAGYSAGRFARSQVFELPFMMSNAGATSRAAWDFAQKYAQDEYKDVKLLAIHVHGPGVFFTKNKPITKIEDLKGLKV
;
A
#
# COMPACT_ATOMS: atom_id res chain seq x y z
N MET A 1 -50.37 -34.52 21.91
CA MET A 1 -48.96 -34.96 21.76
C MET A 1 -48.39 -34.69 20.37
N LYS A 2 -49.08 -34.97 19.27
CA LYS A 2 -48.51 -34.76 17.88
C LYS A 2 -48.19 -33.28 17.55
N ARG A 3 -48.96 -32.31 18.02
CA ARG A 3 -48.71 -30.86 17.78
C ARG A 3 -47.52 -30.30 18.56
N LEU A 4 -47.18 -30.83 19.73
CA LEU A 4 -46.03 -30.41 20.51
C LEU A 4 -44.70 -30.85 19.83
N LEU A 5 -44.65 -32.03 19.26
CA LEU A 5 -43.49 -32.58 18.55
C LEU A 5 -43.15 -31.80 17.25
N THR A 6 -44.17 -31.29 16.55
CA THR A 6 -43.96 -30.49 15.35
C THR A 6 -43.34 -29.11 15.63
N HIS A 7 -43.72 -28.48 16.71
CA HIS A 7 -43.19 -27.15 17.11
C HIS A 7 -41.73 -27.26 17.59
N THR A 8 -41.37 -28.34 18.31
CA THR A 8 -39.97 -28.56 18.76
C THR A 8 -39.04 -28.88 17.59
N ALA A 9 -39.52 -29.64 16.59
CA ALA A 9 -38.71 -29.92 15.37
C ALA A 9 -38.47 -28.66 14.56
N LEU A 10 -39.47 -27.76 14.44
CA LEU A 10 -39.32 -26.50 13.71
C LEU A 10 -38.35 -25.53 14.40
N ALA A 11 -38.38 -25.45 15.74
CA ALA A 11 -37.49 -24.62 16.55
C ALA A 11 -36.02 -25.12 16.48
N ALA A 12 -35.80 -26.44 16.48
CA ALA A 12 -34.45 -27.02 16.32
C ALA A 12 -33.86 -26.79 14.93
N GLY A 13 -34.67 -26.79 13.88
CA GLY A 13 -34.24 -26.50 12.50
C GLY A 13 -33.78 -25.03 12.33
N LEU A 14 -34.45 -24.08 12.97
CA LEU A 14 -34.08 -22.67 12.92
C LEU A 14 -32.79 -22.36 13.69
N LEU A 15 -32.52 -23.05 14.78
CA LEU A 15 -31.27 -22.92 15.55
C LEU A 15 -30.04 -23.45 14.77
N CYS A 16 -30.18 -24.50 13.99
CA CYS A 16 -29.09 -25.04 13.16
C CYS A 16 -28.75 -24.13 11.98
N ALA A 17 -29.70 -23.38 11.43
CA ALA A 17 -29.47 -22.46 10.30
C ALA A 17 -28.67 -21.20 10.69
N ALA A 18 -28.64 -20.85 11.98
CA ALA A 18 -27.91 -19.67 12.46
C ALA A 18 -26.37 -19.88 12.58
N TRP A 19 -25.88 -21.10 12.47
CA TRP A 19 -24.46 -21.43 12.65
C TRP A 19 -23.62 -21.38 11.37
N THR A 20 -24.22 -21.16 10.20
CA THR A 20 -23.51 -21.20 8.92
C THR A 20 -23.14 -19.83 8.33
N ALA A 21 -23.40 -18.73 9.03
CA ALA A 21 -22.93 -17.42 8.60
C ALA A 21 -21.43 -17.25 8.93
N GLN A 22 -20.56 -18.05 8.33
CA GLN A 22 -19.14 -17.76 8.33
C GLN A 22 -18.91 -16.52 7.47
N ALA A 23 -18.42 -15.46 8.10
CA ALA A 23 -18.02 -14.26 7.39
C ALA A 23 -16.95 -14.65 6.34
N GLN A 24 -17.24 -14.39 5.08
CA GLN A 24 -16.33 -14.69 3.98
C GLN A 24 -14.99 -14.02 4.22
N THR A 25 -13.90 -14.78 4.19
CA THR A 25 -12.54 -14.26 4.24
C THR A 25 -12.22 -13.57 2.91
N ILE A 26 -11.75 -12.34 2.98
CA ILE A 26 -11.29 -11.55 1.83
C ILE A 26 -9.77 -11.52 1.83
N THR A 27 -9.15 -11.85 0.71
CA THR A 27 -7.70 -11.74 0.52
C THR A 27 -7.40 -10.54 -0.36
N LEU A 28 -6.75 -9.52 0.22
CA LEU A 28 -6.31 -8.32 -0.48
C LEU A 28 -5.04 -8.61 -1.28
N LYS A 29 -5.03 -8.28 -2.56
CA LYS A 29 -3.83 -8.29 -3.40
C LYS A 29 -3.06 -6.99 -3.17
N VAL A 30 -1.88 -7.09 -2.55
CA VAL A 30 -1.00 -5.95 -2.28
C VAL A 30 0.17 -5.98 -3.27
N HIS A 31 0.30 -4.99 -4.14
CA HIS A 31 1.27 -5.00 -5.23
C HIS A 31 2.27 -3.86 -5.13
N HIS A 32 3.54 -4.14 -5.40
CA HIS A 32 4.61 -3.14 -5.41
C HIS A 32 5.79 -3.55 -6.30
N PHE A 33 6.66 -2.59 -6.62
CA PHE A 33 7.78 -2.78 -7.55
C PHE A 33 9.10 -3.21 -6.90
N LEU A 34 9.24 -3.07 -5.57
CA LEU A 34 10.48 -3.42 -4.88
C LEU A 34 10.64 -4.93 -4.72
N GLY A 35 11.88 -5.38 -4.59
CA GLY A 35 12.20 -6.78 -4.33
C GLY A 35 11.67 -7.26 -2.97
N PRO A 36 11.51 -8.59 -2.79
CA PRO A 36 10.93 -9.18 -1.57
C PRO A 36 11.80 -9.01 -0.31
N GLN A 37 13.07 -8.62 -0.46
CA GLN A 37 13.97 -8.34 0.66
C GLN A 37 14.00 -6.86 1.05
N SER A 38 13.27 -6.01 0.36
CA SER A 38 13.22 -4.58 0.69
C SER A 38 12.57 -4.33 2.04
N ILE A 39 13.03 -3.30 2.75
CA ILE A 39 12.47 -2.93 4.06
C ILE A 39 10.98 -2.56 3.97
N GLN A 40 10.54 -1.99 2.86
CA GLN A 40 9.14 -1.67 2.61
C GLN A 40 8.28 -2.95 2.54
N HIS A 41 8.79 -4.00 1.92
CA HIS A 41 8.09 -5.28 1.88
C HIS A 41 8.10 -5.96 3.25
N THR A 42 9.28 -6.16 3.85
CA THR A 42 9.47 -7.03 5.02
C THR A 42 8.97 -6.39 6.32
N THR A 43 9.05 -5.07 6.44
CA THR A 43 8.72 -4.35 7.67
C THR A 43 7.42 -3.56 7.54
N MET A 44 7.25 -2.75 6.48
CA MET A 44 6.07 -1.88 6.37
C MET A 44 4.83 -2.66 5.92
N LEU A 45 4.87 -3.22 4.70
CA LEU A 45 3.69 -3.88 4.11
C LEU A 45 3.32 -5.18 4.85
N LYS A 46 4.32 -6.00 5.18
CA LYS A 46 4.05 -7.22 5.92
C LYS A 46 3.45 -6.94 7.29
N THR A 47 4.00 -6.02 8.07
CA THR A 47 3.44 -5.65 9.40
C THR A 47 2.04 -5.07 9.27
N TRP A 48 1.79 -4.23 8.26
CA TRP A 48 0.46 -3.71 8.00
C TRP A 48 -0.55 -4.84 7.70
N CYS A 49 -0.18 -5.79 6.88
CA CYS A 49 -0.99 -6.96 6.56
C CYS A 49 -1.26 -7.87 7.79
N ASP A 50 -0.23 -8.12 8.60
CA ASP A 50 -0.36 -8.89 9.82
C ASP A 50 -1.33 -8.22 10.82
N ASN A 51 -1.28 -6.87 10.92
CA ASN A 51 -2.19 -6.10 11.76
C ASN A 51 -3.63 -6.15 11.24
N ILE A 52 -3.84 -6.01 9.94
CA ILE A 52 -5.18 -6.14 9.32
C ILE A 52 -5.78 -7.52 9.60
N ALA A 53 -5.01 -8.58 9.42
CA ALA A 53 -5.48 -9.93 9.71
C ALA A 53 -5.89 -10.06 11.17
N LYS A 54 -5.06 -9.60 12.10
CA LYS A 54 -5.33 -9.61 13.53
C LYS A 54 -6.59 -8.78 13.89
N ASP A 55 -6.67 -7.54 13.44
CA ASP A 55 -7.74 -6.60 13.80
C ASP A 55 -9.08 -6.99 13.18
N SER A 56 -9.06 -7.69 12.05
CA SER A 56 -10.27 -8.22 11.41
C SER A 56 -10.69 -9.61 11.89
N ASN A 57 -9.99 -10.22 12.85
CA ASN A 57 -10.17 -11.62 13.23
C ASN A 57 -10.02 -12.55 12.01
N ASN A 58 -9.00 -12.35 11.19
CA ASN A 58 -8.70 -13.05 9.94
C ASN A 58 -9.80 -12.99 8.86
N ARG A 59 -10.70 -12.02 8.94
CA ARG A 59 -11.66 -11.78 7.85
C ARG A 59 -11.03 -11.06 6.67
N LEU A 60 -9.96 -10.27 6.90
CA LEU A 60 -9.13 -9.66 5.88
C LEU A 60 -7.72 -10.24 5.99
N ASN A 61 -7.20 -10.76 4.89
CA ASN A 61 -5.82 -11.20 4.77
C ASN A 61 -5.16 -10.50 3.59
N CYS A 62 -3.82 -10.52 3.52
CA CYS A 62 -3.11 -10.02 2.36
C CYS A 62 -2.38 -11.14 1.63
N GLN A 63 -2.28 -10.99 0.31
CA GLN A 63 -1.28 -11.63 -0.52
C GLN A 63 -0.43 -10.53 -1.15
N ILE A 64 0.87 -10.48 -0.77
CA ILE A 64 1.78 -9.45 -1.26
C ILE A 64 2.49 -9.97 -2.51
N TYR A 65 2.50 -9.15 -3.55
CA TYR A 65 3.12 -9.40 -4.86
C TYR A 65 4.27 -8.39 -5.06
N PRO A 66 5.52 -8.74 -4.66
CA PRO A 66 6.69 -7.89 -4.87
C PRO A 66 7.18 -7.92 -6.32
N ALA A 67 8.12 -7.00 -6.65
CA ALA A 67 8.85 -6.99 -7.91
C ALA A 67 7.95 -7.08 -9.16
N MET A 68 6.83 -6.40 -9.16
CA MET A 68 5.86 -6.37 -10.26
C MET A 68 5.29 -7.74 -10.65
N GLN A 69 5.11 -8.66 -9.70
CA GLN A 69 4.64 -10.03 -9.98
C GLN A 69 3.26 -10.11 -10.63
N LEU A 70 2.40 -9.11 -10.48
CA LEU A 70 1.12 -9.03 -11.22
C LEU A 70 1.29 -8.44 -12.63
N GLY A 71 2.54 -8.22 -13.07
CA GLY A 71 2.86 -7.65 -14.37
C GLY A 71 2.85 -6.12 -14.39
N GLY A 72 3.15 -5.56 -15.56
CA GLY A 72 3.24 -4.12 -15.76
C GLY A 72 4.59 -3.51 -15.33
N THR A 73 4.60 -2.19 -15.23
CA THR A 73 5.77 -1.38 -14.84
C THR A 73 5.41 -0.50 -13.63
N PRO A 74 6.40 0.00 -12.86
CA PRO A 74 6.12 0.82 -11.68
C PRO A 74 5.19 2.02 -11.92
N PRO A 75 5.26 2.78 -13.03
CA PRO A 75 4.31 3.84 -13.36
C PRO A 75 2.84 3.38 -13.47
N GLN A 76 2.59 2.11 -13.77
CA GLN A 76 1.23 1.57 -13.96
C GLN A 76 0.56 1.13 -12.65
N LEU A 77 1.28 1.11 -11.52
CA LEU A 77 0.72 0.63 -10.23
C LEU A 77 -0.54 1.39 -9.81
N PHE A 78 -0.56 2.71 -9.97
CA PHE A 78 -1.75 3.48 -9.64
C PHE A 78 -2.98 3.06 -10.46
N ASP A 79 -2.80 2.87 -11.77
CA ASP A 79 -3.88 2.41 -12.63
C ASP A 79 -4.31 0.99 -12.29
N GLN A 80 -3.40 0.12 -11.87
CA GLN A 80 -3.74 -1.23 -11.41
C GLN A 80 -4.62 -1.22 -10.15
N ALA A 81 -4.41 -0.28 -9.22
CA ALA A 81 -5.32 -0.10 -8.10
C ALA A 81 -6.67 0.44 -8.53
N LYS A 82 -6.68 1.48 -9.39
CA LYS A 82 -7.90 2.08 -9.92
C LYS A 82 -8.75 1.08 -10.69
N ASP A 83 -8.12 0.23 -11.50
CA ASP A 83 -8.80 -0.72 -12.39
C ASP A 83 -9.06 -2.09 -11.71
N GLY A 84 -8.70 -2.24 -10.42
CA GLY A 84 -8.99 -3.44 -9.63
C GLY A 84 -8.10 -4.65 -9.93
N VAL A 85 -6.96 -4.47 -10.60
CA VAL A 85 -5.95 -5.53 -10.80
C VAL A 85 -5.32 -5.91 -9.47
N ALA A 86 -5.05 -4.90 -8.62
CA ALA A 86 -4.62 -5.05 -7.23
C ALA A 86 -5.55 -4.24 -6.32
N ASP A 87 -5.81 -4.74 -5.10
CA ASP A 87 -6.64 -4.04 -4.11
C ASP A 87 -5.86 -2.90 -3.43
N VAL A 88 -4.57 -3.08 -3.25
CA VAL A 88 -3.65 -2.11 -2.64
C VAL A 88 -2.35 -2.06 -3.44
N VAL A 89 -1.85 -0.87 -3.69
CA VAL A 89 -0.53 -0.67 -4.31
C VAL A 89 0.33 0.24 -3.45
N TRP A 90 1.63 -0.03 -3.42
CA TRP A 90 2.63 0.89 -2.92
C TRP A 90 3.50 1.35 -4.10
N THR A 91 3.52 2.65 -4.35
CA THR A 91 4.20 3.25 -5.50
C THR A 91 4.78 4.62 -5.17
N VAL A 92 5.55 5.19 -6.09
CA VAL A 92 6.12 6.53 -6.01
C VAL A 92 5.29 7.47 -6.89
N ALA A 93 4.80 8.58 -6.33
CA ALA A 93 3.96 9.55 -7.05
C ALA A 93 4.64 10.09 -8.30
N GLY A 94 5.95 10.38 -8.22
CA GLY A 94 6.75 10.86 -9.35
C GLY A 94 6.86 9.92 -10.55
N TYR A 95 6.55 8.64 -10.39
CA TYR A 95 6.53 7.70 -11.53
C TYR A 95 5.34 7.95 -12.47
N SER A 96 4.29 8.60 -12.01
CA SER A 96 3.11 8.95 -12.82
C SER A 96 3.15 10.43 -13.18
N ALA A 97 4.01 10.81 -14.14
CA ALA A 97 4.26 12.19 -14.54
C ALA A 97 2.95 12.97 -14.78
N GLY A 98 2.83 14.14 -14.16
CA GLY A 98 1.71 15.06 -14.32
C GLY A 98 0.42 14.69 -13.57
N ARG A 99 0.32 13.48 -13.00
CA ARG A 99 -0.89 13.04 -12.27
C ARG A 99 -0.96 13.63 -10.86
N PHE A 100 0.17 13.73 -10.17
CA PHE A 100 0.28 14.15 -8.78
C PHE A 100 1.05 15.46 -8.64
N ALA A 101 0.70 16.46 -9.46
CA ALA A 101 1.47 17.70 -9.60
C ALA A 101 1.65 18.47 -8.27
N ARG A 102 0.66 18.42 -7.37
CA ARG A 102 0.76 19.05 -6.05
C ARG A 102 1.54 18.17 -5.06
N SER A 103 1.28 16.88 -5.04
CA SER A 103 1.99 15.95 -4.16
C SER A 103 3.48 15.87 -4.49
N GLN A 104 3.87 16.05 -5.75
CA GLN A 104 5.27 16.06 -6.20
C GLN A 104 6.08 17.24 -5.66
N VAL A 105 5.47 18.25 -5.03
CA VAL A 105 6.20 19.34 -4.36
C VAL A 105 7.20 18.79 -3.32
N PHE A 106 6.89 17.65 -2.70
CA PHE A 106 7.77 17.00 -1.72
C PHE A 106 8.97 16.28 -2.35
N GLU A 107 9.02 16.17 -3.68
CA GLU A 107 10.15 15.63 -4.44
C GLU A 107 11.13 16.73 -4.89
N LEU A 108 10.79 18.00 -4.67
CA LEU A 108 11.66 19.12 -5.02
C LEU A 108 12.94 19.13 -4.15
N PRO A 109 14.08 19.53 -4.71
CA PRO A 109 15.32 19.70 -3.94
C PRO A 109 15.10 20.58 -2.71
N PHE A 110 15.73 20.21 -1.61
CA PHE A 110 15.73 20.97 -0.32
C PHE A 110 14.37 21.03 0.41
N MET A 111 13.32 20.41 -0.11
CA MET A 111 12.01 20.39 0.57
C MET A 111 11.97 19.51 1.81
N MET A 112 12.91 18.59 1.93
CA MET A 112 12.95 17.64 3.04
C MET A 112 13.94 18.04 4.12
N SER A 113 13.48 18.12 5.38
CA SER A 113 14.34 18.26 6.55
C SER A 113 14.76 16.91 7.13
N ASN A 114 13.78 16.05 7.39
CA ASN A 114 13.96 14.64 7.73
C ASN A 114 12.73 13.85 7.28
N ALA A 115 12.91 12.56 7.00
CA ALA A 115 11.86 11.73 6.42
C ALA A 115 10.58 11.68 7.28
N GLY A 116 10.70 11.59 8.61
CA GLY A 116 9.55 11.48 9.51
C GLY A 116 8.71 12.76 9.56
N ALA A 117 9.35 13.92 9.74
CA ALA A 117 8.64 15.21 9.78
C ALA A 117 8.03 15.54 8.41
N THR A 118 8.78 15.32 7.33
CA THR A 118 8.30 15.59 5.98
C THR A 118 7.18 14.64 5.56
N SER A 119 7.20 13.39 5.99
CA SER A 119 6.09 12.45 5.74
C SER A 119 4.80 12.90 6.42
N ARG A 120 4.86 13.39 7.66
CA ARG A 120 3.68 13.97 8.33
C ARG A 120 3.15 15.18 7.58
N ALA A 121 4.03 16.10 7.19
CA ALA A 121 3.65 17.27 6.41
C ALA A 121 3.05 16.89 5.05
N ALA A 122 3.60 15.89 4.37
CA ALA A 122 3.08 15.38 3.11
C ALA A 122 1.68 14.77 3.27
N TRP A 123 1.44 14.03 4.35
CA TRP A 123 0.12 13.51 4.68
C TRP A 123 -0.89 14.62 4.91
N ASP A 124 -0.59 15.59 5.77
CA ASP A 124 -1.47 16.72 6.09
C ASP A 124 -1.76 17.56 4.84
N PHE A 125 -0.75 17.80 4.02
CA PHE A 125 -0.88 18.49 2.75
C PHE A 125 -1.81 17.74 1.78
N ALA A 126 -1.60 16.43 1.62
CA ALA A 126 -2.42 15.62 0.73
C ALA A 126 -3.89 15.63 1.18
N GLN A 127 -4.15 15.50 2.49
CA GLN A 127 -5.51 15.56 3.04
C GLN A 127 -6.19 16.92 2.81
N LYS A 128 -5.43 18.01 2.83
CA LYS A 128 -5.99 19.35 2.75
C LYS A 128 -6.04 19.90 1.32
N TYR A 129 -5.06 19.59 0.50
CA TYR A 129 -4.83 20.30 -0.76
C TYR A 129 -4.74 19.42 -2.02
N ALA A 130 -4.63 18.09 -1.87
CA ALA A 130 -4.37 17.21 -3.00
C ALA A 130 -5.32 16.00 -3.08
N GLN A 131 -6.44 16.01 -2.39
CA GLN A 131 -7.39 14.89 -2.37
C GLN A 131 -7.93 14.53 -3.76
N ASP A 132 -8.12 15.50 -4.62
CA ASP A 132 -8.60 15.31 -5.98
C ASP A 132 -7.56 14.60 -6.88
N GLU A 133 -6.27 14.63 -6.55
CA GLU A 133 -5.25 13.82 -7.24
C GLU A 133 -5.44 12.31 -7.01
N TYR A 134 -6.11 11.94 -5.92
CA TYR A 134 -6.35 10.55 -5.51
C TYR A 134 -7.83 10.13 -5.60
N LYS A 135 -8.67 10.92 -6.27
CA LYS A 135 -10.14 10.72 -6.30
C LYS A 135 -10.58 9.33 -6.81
N ASP A 136 -9.77 8.71 -7.64
CA ASP A 136 -10.09 7.41 -8.26
C ASP A 136 -9.68 6.21 -7.38
N VAL A 137 -9.00 6.47 -6.24
CA VAL A 137 -8.55 5.46 -5.27
C VAL A 137 -8.74 6.00 -3.84
N LYS A 138 -8.59 5.13 -2.84
CA LYS A 138 -8.49 5.56 -1.44
C LYS A 138 -7.02 5.70 -1.06
N LEU A 139 -6.58 6.94 -0.80
CA LEU A 139 -5.26 7.19 -0.23
C LEU A 139 -5.22 6.67 1.22
N LEU A 140 -4.38 5.67 1.48
CA LEU A 140 -4.22 5.08 2.81
C LEU A 140 -3.09 5.75 3.60
N ALA A 141 -1.99 6.06 2.93
CA ALA A 141 -0.84 6.76 3.51
C ALA A 141 -0.04 7.45 2.42
N ILE A 142 0.70 8.49 2.80
CA ILE A 142 1.74 9.10 1.99
C ILE A 142 2.96 9.32 2.87
N HIS A 143 4.13 9.05 2.34
CA HIS A 143 5.39 9.23 3.04
C HIS A 143 6.50 9.60 2.06
N VAL A 144 7.57 10.17 2.57
CA VAL A 144 8.80 10.42 1.84
C VAL A 144 9.93 9.57 2.41
N HIS A 145 10.94 9.28 1.59
CA HIS A 145 12.18 8.64 2.03
C HIS A 145 13.25 9.69 2.39
N GLY A 146 14.39 9.26 2.91
CA GLY A 146 15.56 10.12 3.15
C GLY A 146 16.13 10.72 1.85
N PRO A 147 17.06 11.68 1.95
CA PRO A 147 17.72 12.27 0.79
C PRO A 147 18.38 11.23 -0.11
N GLY A 148 18.35 11.47 -1.43
CA GLY A 148 19.13 10.68 -2.37
C GLY A 148 20.62 10.85 -2.13
N VAL A 149 21.39 9.75 -2.18
CA VAL A 149 22.82 9.74 -2.00
C VAL A 149 23.49 8.89 -3.07
N PHE A 150 24.76 9.23 -3.37
CA PHE A 150 25.56 8.43 -4.29
C PHE A 150 26.29 7.33 -3.53
N PHE A 151 26.08 6.08 -3.93
CA PHE A 151 26.86 4.95 -3.47
C PHE A 151 27.84 4.55 -4.57
N THR A 152 29.15 4.71 -4.31
CA THR A 152 30.20 4.35 -5.24
C THR A 152 31.12 3.29 -4.65
N LYS A 153 31.61 2.38 -5.50
CA LYS A 153 32.48 1.27 -5.07
C LYS A 153 33.89 1.73 -4.72
N ASN A 154 34.48 2.63 -5.50
CA ASN A 154 35.92 2.87 -5.50
C ASN A 154 36.32 4.30 -5.18
N LYS A 155 35.45 5.28 -5.28
CA LYS A 155 35.77 6.71 -5.11
C LYS A 155 34.61 7.45 -4.48
N PRO A 156 34.82 8.17 -3.36
CA PRO A 156 33.78 9.03 -2.79
C PRO A 156 33.43 10.18 -3.74
N ILE A 157 32.17 10.57 -3.77
CA ILE A 157 31.67 11.76 -4.46
C ILE A 157 31.59 12.88 -3.44
N THR A 158 32.45 13.88 -3.54
CA THR A 158 32.51 15.03 -2.62
C THR A 158 32.19 16.35 -3.31
N LYS A 159 32.26 16.40 -4.66
CA LYS A 159 31.96 17.57 -5.47
C LYS A 159 31.43 17.11 -6.85
N ILE A 160 30.79 18.03 -7.55
CA ILE A 160 30.07 17.70 -8.80
C ILE A 160 31.01 17.17 -9.90
N GLU A 161 32.26 17.64 -9.93
CA GLU A 161 33.26 17.19 -10.90
C GLU A 161 33.63 15.72 -10.75
N ASP A 162 33.41 15.15 -9.56
CA ASP A 162 33.65 13.73 -9.28
C ASP A 162 32.67 12.80 -10.01
N LEU A 163 31.55 13.34 -10.47
CA LEU A 163 30.55 12.61 -11.26
C LEU A 163 30.98 12.43 -12.72
N LYS A 164 31.95 13.22 -13.21
CA LYS A 164 32.39 13.17 -14.61
C LYS A 164 32.91 11.79 -14.98
N GLY A 165 32.28 11.18 -16.01
CA GLY A 165 32.67 9.87 -16.49
C GLY A 165 32.13 8.67 -15.68
N LEU A 166 31.35 8.92 -14.62
CA LEU A 166 30.65 7.86 -13.91
C LEU A 166 29.38 7.45 -14.67
N LYS A 167 29.11 6.16 -14.67
CA LYS A 167 27.83 5.61 -15.10
C LYS A 167 26.95 5.52 -13.84
N VAL A 168 25.98 6.37 -13.76
CA VAL A 168 25.01 6.44 -12.67
C VAL A 168 23.71 5.74 -13.05
#